data_08d2246c69069f1be18eacacae7ae433
#
_entry.id   08d2246c69069f1be18eacacae7ae433
#
_cell.length_a   1.000
_cell.length_b   1.000
_cell.length_c   1.000
_cell.angle_alpha   90.00
_cell.angle_beta   90.00
_cell.angle_gamma   90.00
#
_symmetry.space_group_name_H-M   'P 1'
#
loop_
_entity.id
_entity.type
_entity.pdbx_description
1 polymer ?
#
loop_
_entity_poly.entity_id
_entity_poly.type
_entity_poly.pdbx_seq_one_letter_code
_entity_poly.pdbx_strand_id
1 'polypeptide(L)'
;MGFEPARRASRHWDDAKQLDKTIRSFPFHTTGKNERDFETGLATSLITMKDLFSSQVITQIDKSSTVRSVYCFGKKHRPDMTLGESGIALELKFITYAGLKDAIGQGYFYRLRYRFVFLILIISEQRRTIYEDLETGKEKDLEDTLRHLATTMNIFSYVVPAFVVKPGTRNCIGFFEDPDLTGSPSELGRS
;
A
#
# COMPACT_ATOMS: atom_id res chain seq x y z
N MET A 1 -8.53 4.03 23.06
CA MET A 1 -7.72 4.83 22.11
C MET A 1 -8.61 5.11 20.92
N GLY A 2 -8.94 6.38 20.66
CA GLY A 2 -9.72 6.76 19.48
C GLY A 2 -8.82 6.73 18.25
N PHE A 3 -9.39 6.37 17.12
CA PHE A 3 -8.77 6.58 15.82
C PHE A 3 -8.67 8.09 15.56
N GLU A 4 -7.55 8.71 15.91
CA GLU A 4 -7.27 10.03 15.38
C GLU A 4 -6.83 9.88 13.92
N PRO A 5 -7.47 10.60 12.98
CA PRO A 5 -6.99 10.62 11.60
C PRO A 5 -5.55 11.14 11.62
N ALA A 6 -4.61 10.33 11.14
CA ALA A 6 -3.22 10.75 11.06
C ALA A 6 -3.14 11.97 10.16
N ARG A 7 -2.57 13.07 10.65
CA ARG A 7 -2.39 14.30 9.88
C ARG A 7 -1.50 14.02 8.68
N ARG A 8 -2.01 14.33 7.49
CA ARG A 8 -1.28 14.29 6.24
C ARG A 8 -0.36 15.52 6.10
N ALA A 9 0.41 15.82 7.16
CA ALA A 9 1.31 16.97 7.22
C ALA A 9 2.44 16.68 8.24
N SER A 10 3.20 15.61 8.03
CA SER A 10 4.29 15.21 8.92
C SER A 10 5.38 14.51 8.13
N ARG A 11 6.58 14.36 8.73
CA ARG A 11 7.66 13.56 8.11
C ARG A 11 7.20 12.16 7.64
N HIS A 12 6.25 11.55 8.33
CA HIS A 12 5.68 10.26 7.91
C HIS A 12 4.77 10.40 6.68
N TRP A 13 4.19 11.59 6.47
CA TRP A 13 3.45 11.88 5.24
C TRP A 13 4.39 12.06 4.05
N ASP A 14 5.53 12.70 4.25
CA ASP A 14 6.55 12.82 3.21
C ASP A 14 7.15 11.46 2.85
N ASP A 15 7.39 10.61 3.86
CA ASP A 15 7.77 9.21 3.65
C ASP A 15 6.67 8.44 2.89
N ALA A 16 5.39 8.68 3.19
CA ALA A 16 4.25 8.06 2.47
C ALA A 16 4.20 8.48 0.99
N LYS A 17 4.41 9.77 0.69
CA LYS A 17 4.50 10.27 -0.69
C LYS A 17 5.68 9.66 -1.45
N GLN A 18 6.82 9.53 -0.80
CA GLN A 18 7.98 8.88 -1.41
C GLN A 18 7.76 7.40 -1.64
N LEU A 19 7.09 6.71 -0.70
CA LEU A 19 6.73 5.31 -0.82
C LEU A 19 5.73 5.06 -1.97
N ASP A 20 4.73 5.94 -2.15
CA ASP A 20 3.81 5.90 -3.30
C ASP A 20 4.58 5.90 -4.62
N LYS A 21 5.53 6.83 -4.78
CA LYS A 21 6.37 6.91 -5.98
C LYS A 21 7.18 5.64 -6.20
N THR A 22 7.76 5.10 -5.10
CA THR A 22 8.57 3.89 -5.17
C THR A 22 7.73 2.68 -5.57
N ILE A 23 6.55 2.48 -4.98
CA ILE A 23 5.65 1.38 -5.32
C ILE A 23 5.19 1.47 -6.78
N ARG A 24 4.79 2.65 -7.25
CA ARG A 24 4.33 2.83 -8.65
C ARG A 24 5.43 2.55 -9.68
N SER A 25 6.69 2.77 -9.33
CA SER A 25 7.83 2.52 -10.21
C SER A 25 8.43 1.10 -10.07
N PHE A 26 8.01 0.34 -9.06
CA PHE A 26 8.56 -0.99 -8.81
C PHE A 26 8.08 -2.01 -9.85
N PRO A 27 8.99 -2.81 -10.46
CA PRO A 27 8.65 -3.72 -11.55
C PRO A 27 8.05 -5.04 -11.05
N PHE A 28 6.85 -5.02 -10.48
CA PHE A 28 6.19 -6.20 -9.91
C PHE A 28 6.10 -7.37 -10.89
N HIS A 29 5.79 -7.12 -12.16
CA HIS A 29 5.61 -8.15 -13.20
C HIS A 29 6.85 -9.00 -13.50
N THR A 30 8.04 -8.56 -13.06
CA THR A 30 9.31 -9.28 -13.28
C THR A 30 9.96 -9.77 -11.98
N THR A 31 9.37 -9.46 -10.82
CA THR A 31 10.04 -9.63 -9.52
C THR A 31 10.04 -11.07 -9.04
N GLY A 32 8.95 -11.84 -9.29
CA GLY A 32 8.89 -13.21 -8.77
C GLY A 32 7.58 -13.93 -9.05
N LYS A 33 7.40 -15.08 -8.39
CA LYS A 33 6.24 -15.97 -8.58
C LYS A 33 5.42 -16.20 -7.32
N ASN A 34 5.95 -15.85 -6.17
CA ASN A 34 5.28 -16.06 -4.88
C ASN A 34 5.42 -14.80 -4.00
N GLU A 35 4.62 -14.72 -2.95
CA GLU A 35 4.55 -13.56 -2.04
C GLU A 35 5.93 -13.19 -1.48
N ARG A 36 6.73 -14.18 -1.11
CA ARG A 36 8.07 -13.98 -0.55
C ARG A 36 9.05 -13.33 -1.55
N ASP A 37 8.95 -13.67 -2.84
CA ASP A 37 9.81 -13.06 -3.87
C ASP A 37 9.50 -11.56 -3.98
N PHE A 38 8.21 -11.20 -3.96
CA PHE A 38 7.76 -9.80 -4.00
C PHE A 38 8.16 -9.04 -2.74
N GLU A 39 7.97 -9.66 -1.57
CA GLU A 39 8.42 -9.10 -0.29
C GLU A 39 9.92 -8.83 -0.31
N THR A 40 10.73 -9.82 -0.71
CA THR A 40 12.19 -9.70 -0.78
C THR A 40 12.62 -8.63 -1.77
N GLY A 41 12.02 -8.61 -2.96
CA GLY A 41 12.35 -7.63 -4.00
C GLY A 41 12.04 -6.20 -3.57
N LEU A 42 10.84 -5.98 -3.03
CA LEU A 42 10.45 -4.65 -2.55
C LEU A 42 11.26 -4.21 -1.33
N ALA A 43 11.49 -5.11 -0.36
CA ALA A 43 12.33 -4.83 0.80
C ALA A 43 13.76 -4.43 0.39
N THR A 44 14.36 -5.14 -0.55
CA THR A 44 15.70 -4.81 -1.09
C THR A 44 15.69 -3.44 -1.75
N SER A 45 14.67 -3.13 -2.55
CA SER A 45 14.52 -1.81 -3.18
C SER A 45 14.42 -0.69 -2.13
N LEU A 46 13.58 -0.86 -1.11
CA LEU A 46 13.41 0.14 -0.05
C LEU A 46 14.68 0.33 0.78
N ILE A 47 15.41 -0.75 1.09
CA ILE A 47 16.70 -0.67 1.81
C ILE A 47 17.75 0.07 0.97
N THR A 48 17.79 -0.19 -0.34
CA THR A 48 18.69 0.51 -1.25
C THR A 48 18.37 2.01 -1.33
N MET A 49 17.10 2.36 -1.25
CA MET A 49 16.61 3.75 -1.31
C MET A 49 16.42 4.37 0.09
N LYS A 50 16.97 3.78 1.15
CA LYS A 50 16.73 4.19 2.54
C LYS A 50 16.96 5.69 2.80
N ASP A 51 17.91 6.30 2.11
CA ASP A 51 18.26 7.71 2.26
C ASP A 51 17.20 8.67 1.70
N LEU A 52 16.21 8.15 0.95
CA LEU A 52 15.06 8.91 0.49
C LEU A 52 13.94 9.03 1.54
N PHE A 53 14.06 8.25 2.63
CA PHE A 53 13.08 8.24 3.72
C PHE A 53 13.65 8.90 4.96
N SER A 54 12.82 9.66 5.66
CA SER A 54 13.17 10.24 6.95
C SER A 54 13.11 9.21 8.10
N SER A 55 12.37 8.13 7.87
CA SER A 55 12.16 7.04 8.82
C SER A 55 12.97 5.80 8.44
N GLN A 56 13.44 5.06 9.44
CA GLN A 56 14.16 3.81 9.21
C GLN A 56 13.26 2.77 8.53
N VAL A 57 13.76 2.15 7.46
CA VAL A 57 13.15 0.97 6.82
C VAL A 57 13.46 -0.26 7.69
N ILE A 58 12.42 -0.95 8.14
CA ILE A 58 12.49 -2.16 8.96
C ILE A 58 11.73 -3.27 8.23
N THR A 59 12.36 -4.41 8.02
CA THR A 59 11.77 -5.54 7.28
C THR A 59 11.83 -6.82 8.10
N GLN A 60 10.98 -7.80 7.77
CA GLN A 60 11.08 -9.12 8.38
C GLN A 60 12.29 -9.93 7.89
N ILE A 61 12.89 -9.51 6.77
CA ILE A 61 14.05 -10.17 6.15
C ILE A 61 15.33 -9.79 6.88
N ASP A 62 15.42 -8.56 7.34
CA ASP A 62 16.55 -8.07 8.13
C ASP A 62 16.41 -8.51 9.59
N LYS A 63 17.27 -9.45 10.00
CA LYS A 63 17.30 -9.96 11.37
C LYS A 63 17.88 -8.98 12.39
N SER A 64 18.49 -7.89 11.92
CA SER A 64 19.08 -6.85 12.80
C SER A 64 18.03 -5.93 13.42
N SER A 65 16.83 -5.89 12.83
CA SER A 65 15.71 -5.08 13.29
C SER A 65 14.43 -5.91 13.39
N THR A 66 13.55 -5.52 14.31
CA THR A 66 12.30 -6.26 14.54
C THR A 66 11.11 -5.39 14.18
N VAL A 67 10.37 -5.81 13.15
CA VAL A 67 9.05 -5.24 12.83
C VAL A 67 8.13 -5.43 14.04
N ARG A 68 7.56 -4.33 14.53
CA ARG A 68 6.68 -4.38 15.70
C ARG A 68 5.29 -4.90 15.34
N SER A 69 4.82 -5.88 16.11
CA SER A 69 3.49 -6.46 15.96
C SER A 69 2.40 -5.56 16.56
N VAL A 70 1.22 -5.66 15.99
CA VAL A 70 -0.03 -5.20 16.61
C VAL A 70 -0.69 -6.39 17.28
N TYR A 71 -1.09 -6.22 18.54
CA TYR A 71 -1.80 -7.26 19.27
C TYR A 71 -3.30 -6.98 19.20
N CYS A 72 -4.06 -7.88 18.58
CA CYS A 72 -5.49 -7.74 18.42
C CYS A 72 -6.17 -9.11 18.43
N PHE A 73 -7.32 -9.24 19.10
CA PHE A 73 -8.08 -10.49 19.25
C PHE A 73 -7.24 -11.70 19.72
N GLY A 74 -6.36 -11.46 20.69
CA GLY A 74 -5.53 -12.52 21.24
C GLY A 74 -4.37 -12.98 20.34
N LYS A 75 -4.14 -12.34 19.20
CA LYS A 75 -3.10 -12.68 18.24
C LYS A 75 -2.18 -11.51 17.95
N LYS A 76 -0.94 -11.84 17.57
CA LYS A 76 0.04 -10.89 17.07
C LYS A 76 -0.10 -10.80 15.55
N HIS A 77 -0.35 -9.58 15.04
CA HIS A 77 -0.34 -9.27 13.63
C HIS A 77 0.92 -8.44 13.34
N ARG A 78 1.73 -8.87 12.41
CA ARG A 78 3.00 -8.24 12.08
C ARG A 78 3.04 -7.93 10.58
N PRO A 79 3.18 -6.65 10.20
CA PRO A 79 3.31 -6.29 8.80
C PRO A 79 4.66 -6.80 8.23
N ASP A 80 4.74 -6.96 6.93
CA ASP A 80 5.96 -7.41 6.26
C ASP A 80 7.10 -6.42 6.41
N MET A 81 6.79 -5.13 6.32
CA MET A 81 7.75 -4.04 6.43
C MET A 81 7.15 -2.84 7.14
N THR A 82 8.02 -1.98 7.69
CA THR A 82 7.63 -0.69 8.26
C THR A 82 8.62 0.41 7.94
N LEU A 83 8.13 1.66 7.88
CA LEU A 83 8.96 2.85 7.94
C LEU A 83 8.74 3.51 9.30
N GLY A 84 9.76 3.40 10.15
CA GLY A 84 9.70 3.80 11.55
C GLY A 84 8.83 2.87 12.41
N GLU A 85 8.89 3.06 13.72
CA GLU A 85 8.23 2.18 14.71
C GLU A 85 6.69 2.28 14.72
N SER A 86 6.14 3.42 14.29
CA SER A 86 4.71 3.71 14.28
C SER A 86 4.27 4.58 13.09
N GLY A 87 5.15 4.75 12.11
CA GLY A 87 4.90 5.59 10.93
C GLY A 87 4.04 4.87 9.90
N ILE A 88 4.65 4.01 9.10
CA ILE A 88 4.01 3.31 7.99
C ILE A 88 4.16 1.80 8.17
N ALA A 89 3.08 1.06 7.94
CA ALA A 89 3.10 -0.39 7.78
C ALA A 89 2.86 -0.75 6.32
N LEU A 90 3.59 -1.75 5.80
CA LEU A 90 3.38 -2.32 4.48
C LEU A 90 3.04 -3.80 4.63
N GLU A 91 2.05 -4.24 3.87
CA GLU A 91 1.64 -5.64 3.75
C GLU A 91 1.48 -5.99 2.29
N LEU A 92 2.03 -7.15 1.88
CA LEU A 92 1.88 -7.69 0.54
C LEU A 92 1.00 -8.93 0.61
N LYS A 93 0.06 -9.04 -0.32
CA LYS A 93 -0.85 -10.19 -0.39
C LYS A 93 -1.16 -10.58 -1.83
N PHE A 94 -1.03 -11.87 -2.12
CA PHE A 94 -1.68 -12.43 -3.31
C PHE A 94 -3.19 -12.45 -3.12
N ILE A 95 -3.92 -11.86 -4.07
CA ILE A 95 -5.34 -11.64 -3.94
C ILE A 95 -6.15 -12.76 -4.57
N THR A 96 -6.99 -13.34 -3.72
CA THR A 96 -8.24 -14.02 -4.06
C THR A 96 -9.37 -13.22 -3.42
N TYR A 97 -10.62 -13.49 -3.74
CA TYR A 97 -11.75 -12.80 -3.06
C TYR A 97 -11.70 -12.96 -1.54
N ALA A 98 -11.31 -14.13 -1.02
CA ALA A 98 -11.10 -14.34 0.41
C ALA A 98 -9.87 -13.54 0.91
N GLY A 99 -8.76 -13.60 0.17
CA GLY A 99 -7.52 -12.89 0.52
C GLY A 99 -7.66 -11.37 0.54
N LEU A 100 -8.53 -10.79 -0.28
CA LEU A 100 -8.82 -9.35 -0.23
C LEU A 100 -9.45 -8.95 1.10
N LYS A 101 -10.43 -9.72 1.56
CA LYS A 101 -11.09 -9.49 2.85
C LYS A 101 -10.10 -9.56 4.01
N ASP A 102 -9.20 -10.55 3.96
CA ASP A 102 -8.16 -10.72 4.98
C ASP A 102 -7.14 -9.56 4.94
N ALA A 103 -6.71 -9.13 3.75
CA ALA A 103 -5.79 -7.99 3.60
C ALA A 103 -6.38 -6.69 4.16
N ILE A 104 -7.65 -6.40 3.85
CA ILE A 104 -8.38 -5.25 4.39
C ILE A 104 -8.46 -5.34 5.92
N GLY A 105 -8.83 -6.51 6.46
CA GLY A 105 -8.88 -6.75 7.90
C GLY A 105 -7.53 -6.52 8.59
N GLN A 106 -6.43 -6.99 8.01
CA GLN A 106 -5.08 -6.74 8.49
C GLN A 106 -4.73 -5.24 8.43
N GLY A 107 -5.11 -4.55 7.36
CA GLY A 107 -4.95 -3.12 7.24
C GLY A 107 -5.58 -2.35 8.42
N TYR A 108 -6.79 -2.72 8.82
CA TYR A 108 -7.44 -2.14 10.02
C TYR A 108 -6.65 -2.42 11.30
N PHE A 109 -6.14 -3.65 11.49
CA PHE A 109 -5.33 -3.96 12.69
C PHE A 109 -4.06 -3.14 12.72
N TYR A 110 -3.38 -2.95 11.60
CA TYR A 110 -2.18 -2.13 11.54
C TYR A 110 -2.45 -0.66 11.84
N ARG A 111 -3.63 -0.14 11.48
CA ARG A 111 -4.05 1.23 11.83
C ARG A 111 -4.18 1.47 13.35
N LEU A 112 -4.30 0.43 14.16
CA LEU A 112 -4.28 0.56 15.61
C LEU A 112 -2.92 1.07 16.15
N ARG A 113 -1.86 0.93 15.35
CA ARG A 113 -0.50 1.30 15.72
C ARG A 113 0.16 2.28 14.75
N TYR A 114 0.01 2.03 13.46
CA TYR A 114 0.70 2.77 12.41
C TYR A 114 -0.18 3.92 11.89
N ARG A 115 0.44 5.05 11.56
CA ARG A 115 -0.25 6.24 11.05
C ARG A 115 -0.81 6.04 9.65
N PHE A 116 -0.07 5.30 8.83
CA PHE A 116 -0.42 4.97 7.45
C PHE A 116 -0.20 3.48 7.23
N VAL A 117 -1.06 2.89 6.40
CA VAL A 117 -0.93 1.49 5.98
C VAL A 117 -0.93 1.42 4.47
N PHE A 118 -0.02 0.65 3.91
CA PHE A 118 0.11 0.38 2.48
C PHE A 118 -0.17 -1.10 2.25
N LEU A 119 -1.23 -1.39 1.50
CA LEU A 119 -1.62 -2.74 1.11
C LEU A 119 -1.23 -2.95 -0.35
N ILE A 120 -0.33 -3.87 -0.63
CA ILE A 120 0.10 -4.23 -1.97
C ILE A 120 -0.59 -5.53 -2.35
N LEU A 121 -1.61 -5.40 -3.19
CA LEU A 121 -2.53 -6.44 -3.59
C LEU A 121 -2.07 -7.03 -4.92
N ILE A 122 -1.39 -8.19 -4.86
CA ILE A 122 -0.75 -8.81 -6.01
C ILE A 122 -1.74 -9.72 -6.72
N ILE A 123 -1.98 -9.47 -7.99
CA ILE A 123 -2.88 -10.26 -8.84
C ILE A 123 -2.06 -11.26 -9.64
N SER A 124 -2.33 -12.55 -9.46
CA SER A 124 -1.69 -13.61 -10.25
C SER A 124 -2.28 -13.68 -11.67
N GLU A 125 -1.54 -14.32 -12.59
CA GLU A 125 -1.99 -14.55 -13.97
C GLU A 125 -3.38 -15.23 -14.04
N GLN A 126 -3.64 -16.19 -13.15
CA GLN A 126 -4.90 -16.92 -13.10
C GLN A 126 -6.10 -16.03 -12.67
N ARG A 127 -5.81 -14.84 -12.16
CA ARG A 127 -6.81 -13.86 -11.70
C ARG A 127 -6.75 -12.56 -12.50
N ARG A 128 -6.14 -12.59 -13.67
CA ARG A 128 -5.95 -11.43 -14.57
C ARG A 128 -7.24 -10.61 -14.77
N THR A 129 -8.38 -11.26 -14.85
CA THR A 129 -9.69 -10.59 -15.03
C THR A 129 -9.98 -9.57 -13.93
N ILE A 130 -9.60 -9.82 -12.66
CA ILE A 130 -9.79 -8.86 -11.57
C ILE A 130 -9.03 -7.55 -11.87
N TYR A 131 -7.80 -7.67 -12.38
CA TYR A 131 -7.00 -6.51 -12.74
C TYR A 131 -7.57 -5.76 -13.93
N GLU A 132 -7.96 -6.48 -14.99
CA GLU A 132 -8.52 -5.91 -16.21
C GLU A 132 -9.88 -5.23 -15.94
N ASP A 133 -10.73 -5.81 -15.10
CA ASP A 133 -12.04 -5.24 -14.74
C ASP A 133 -11.87 -3.98 -13.85
N LEU A 134 -10.89 -3.98 -12.95
CA LEU A 134 -10.55 -2.78 -12.18
C LEU A 134 -9.94 -1.69 -13.07
N GLU A 135 -9.05 -2.05 -14.02
CA GLU A 135 -8.44 -1.10 -14.97
C GLU A 135 -9.48 -0.45 -15.89
N THR A 136 -10.51 -1.20 -16.27
CA THR A 136 -11.60 -0.72 -17.15
C THR A 136 -12.78 -0.09 -16.39
N GLY A 137 -12.70 -0.02 -15.05
CA GLY A 137 -13.75 0.56 -14.20
C GLY A 137 -15.02 -0.30 -14.09
N LYS A 138 -14.95 -1.60 -14.39
CA LYS A 138 -16.07 -2.52 -14.21
C LYS A 138 -16.26 -2.95 -12.75
N GLU A 139 -15.17 -3.04 -11.98
CA GLU A 139 -15.18 -3.39 -10.56
C GLU A 139 -15.32 -2.15 -9.66
N LYS A 140 -16.45 -1.43 -9.83
CA LYS A 140 -16.72 -0.18 -9.09
C LYS A 140 -16.76 -0.38 -7.59
N ASP A 141 -17.40 -1.44 -7.11
CA ASP A 141 -17.56 -1.68 -5.67
C ASP A 141 -16.20 -1.90 -4.99
N LEU A 142 -15.28 -2.57 -5.67
CA LEU A 142 -13.91 -2.73 -5.22
C LEU A 142 -13.17 -1.38 -5.25
N GLU A 143 -13.27 -0.65 -6.36
CA GLU A 143 -12.65 0.68 -6.48
C GLU A 143 -13.14 1.63 -5.38
N ASP A 144 -14.43 1.74 -5.17
CA ASP A 144 -15.06 2.60 -4.16
C ASP A 144 -14.62 2.18 -2.74
N THR A 145 -14.52 0.88 -2.48
CA THR A 145 -14.02 0.36 -1.20
C THR A 145 -12.57 0.78 -0.96
N LEU A 146 -11.68 0.58 -1.94
CA LEU A 146 -10.26 0.93 -1.79
C LEU A 146 -10.05 2.44 -1.69
N ARG A 147 -10.84 3.23 -2.41
CA ARG A 147 -10.85 4.69 -2.31
C ARG A 147 -11.34 5.16 -0.95
N HIS A 148 -12.41 4.56 -0.42
CA HIS A 148 -12.91 4.86 0.93
C HIS A 148 -11.85 4.56 2.01
N LEU A 149 -11.16 3.42 1.93
CA LEU A 149 -10.07 3.10 2.84
C LEU A 149 -8.95 4.15 2.79
N ALA A 150 -8.60 4.63 1.60
CA ALA A 150 -7.58 5.65 1.43
C ALA A 150 -7.99 7.00 2.04
N THR A 151 -9.22 7.46 1.75
CA THR A 151 -9.70 8.79 2.17
C THR A 151 -9.99 8.87 3.66
N THR A 152 -10.60 7.84 4.24
CA THR A 152 -11.10 7.88 5.62
C THR A 152 -10.17 7.23 6.62
N MET A 153 -9.44 6.18 6.21
CA MET A 153 -8.67 5.36 7.14
C MET A 153 -7.16 5.48 6.97
N ASN A 154 -6.66 6.23 5.97
CA ASN A 154 -5.23 6.25 5.60
C ASN A 154 -4.67 4.84 5.35
N ILE A 155 -5.49 3.98 4.75
CA ILE A 155 -5.09 2.65 4.25
C ILE A 155 -5.03 2.77 2.73
N PHE A 156 -3.83 2.90 2.19
CA PHE A 156 -3.57 3.08 0.76
C PHE A 156 -3.34 1.72 0.11
N SER A 157 -4.08 1.45 -0.96
CA SER A 157 -4.02 0.17 -1.65
C SER A 157 -3.42 0.31 -3.03
N TYR A 158 -2.64 -0.67 -3.43
CA TYR A 158 -1.99 -0.77 -4.74
C TYR A 158 -2.30 -2.14 -5.32
N VAL A 159 -3.06 -2.18 -6.40
CA VAL A 159 -3.32 -3.40 -7.14
C VAL A 159 -2.26 -3.52 -8.22
N VAL A 160 -1.47 -4.59 -8.16
CA VAL A 160 -0.31 -4.81 -9.03
C VAL A 160 -0.36 -6.18 -9.70
N PRO A 161 -0.05 -6.28 -11.00
CA PRO A 161 -0.03 -7.54 -11.71
C PRO A 161 1.29 -8.29 -11.49
N ALA A 162 1.23 -9.59 -11.16
CA ALA A 162 2.37 -10.50 -11.20
C ALA A 162 2.56 -11.10 -12.61
N PHE A 163 2.18 -10.37 -13.65
CA PHE A 163 2.25 -10.78 -15.05
C PHE A 163 2.46 -9.56 -15.95
N VAL A 164 2.91 -9.80 -17.17
CA VAL A 164 3.09 -8.74 -18.16
C VAL A 164 1.72 -8.26 -18.63
N VAL A 165 1.45 -6.99 -18.45
CA VAL A 165 0.23 -6.33 -18.97
C VAL A 165 0.41 -5.90 -20.42
N LYS A 166 -0.70 -5.68 -21.12
CA LYS A 166 -0.69 -5.19 -22.51
C LYS A 166 -0.08 -3.78 -22.58
N PRO A 167 0.59 -3.42 -23.70
CA PRO A 167 1.04 -2.05 -23.91
C PRO A 167 -0.12 -1.05 -23.73
N GLY A 168 0.14 0.03 -23.01
CA GLY A 168 -0.88 1.05 -22.69
C GLY A 168 -1.70 0.78 -21.43
N THR A 169 -1.60 -0.40 -20.83
CA THR A 169 -2.20 -0.69 -19.52
C THR A 169 -1.28 -0.23 -18.40
N ARG A 170 -1.83 0.30 -17.31
CA ARG A 170 -1.05 0.66 -16.12
C ARG A 170 -0.38 -0.57 -15.52
N ASN A 171 0.82 -0.42 -14.99
CA ASN A 171 1.52 -1.48 -14.24
C ASN A 171 1.16 -1.50 -12.75
N CYS A 172 0.42 -0.49 -12.30
CA CYS A 172 -0.02 -0.35 -10.91
C CYS A 172 -1.27 0.52 -10.87
N ILE A 173 -2.32 0.06 -10.21
CA ILE A 173 -3.52 0.82 -9.91
C ILE A 173 -3.44 1.20 -8.43
N GLY A 174 -3.07 2.45 -8.14
CA GLY A 174 -2.85 2.91 -6.77
C GLY A 174 -3.96 3.82 -6.29
N PHE A 175 -4.42 3.58 -5.07
CA PHE A 175 -5.39 4.38 -4.32
C PHE A 175 -4.66 5.15 -3.23
N PHE A 176 -3.84 6.10 -3.66
CA PHE A 176 -3.16 7.06 -2.79
C PHE A 176 -3.68 8.44 -3.14
N GLU A 177 -4.25 9.12 -2.16
CA GLU A 177 -4.80 10.45 -2.34
C GLU A 177 -3.97 11.46 -1.54
N ASP A 178 -3.28 12.33 -2.27
CA ASP A 178 -2.61 13.48 -1.69
C ASP A 178 -3.56 14.69 -1.78
N PRO A 179 -4.03 15.23 -0.65
CA PRO A 179 -4.91 16.39 -0.66
C PRO A 179 -4.25 17.62 -1.29
N ASP A 180 -2.92 17.69 -1.28
CA ASP A 180 -2.18 18.80 -1.89
C ASP A 180 -2.19 18.73 -3.43
N LEU A 181 -2.40 17.53 -4.01
CA LEU A 181 -2.48 17.32 -5.46
C LEU A 181 -3.93 17.43 -6.00
N THR A 182 -4.91 17.35 -5.15
CA THR A 182 -6.34 17.54 -5.47
C THR A 182 -6.74 19.00 -5.33
N GLY A 183 -5.86 19.95 -5.72
CA GLY A 183 -6.16 21.38 -5.73
C GLY A 183 -7.53 21.64 -6.33
N SER A 184 -8.45 22.10 -5.50
CA SER A 184 -9.84 22.40 -5.82
C SER A 184 -9.94 23.26 -7.08
N PRO A 185 -10.70 22.87 -8.12
CA PRO A 185 -10.99 23.75 -9.25
C PRO A 185 -12.09 24.76 -8.88
N SER A 186 -11.93 25.54 -7.80
CA SER A 186 -12.97 26.45 -7.32
C SER A 186 -12.51 27.89 -7.13
N GLU A 187 -11.53 28.38 -7.92
CA GLU A 187 -11.25 29.84 -7.97
C GLU A 187 -10.94 30.41 -9.36
N LEU A 188 -11.47 29.81 -10.43
CA LEU A 188 -11.44 30.45 -11.75
C LEU A 188 -12.86 30.68 -12.26
N GLY A 189 -13.52 31.72 -11.76
CA GLY A 189 -14.83 32.09 -12.28
C GLY A 189 -15.62 33.09 -11.46
N ARG A 190 -15.03 34.17 -10.95
CA ARG A 190 -15.74 35.41 -10.63
C ARG A 190 -14.84 36.60 -10.93
N SER A 191 -14.93 37.10 -12.13
CA SER A 191 -14.61 38.44 -12.53
C SER A 191 -15.71 38.93 -13.45
#